data_2da8fc6b9a3f6339da885c5a12e04ddf
#
_entry.id   2da8fc6b9a3f6339da885c5a12e04ddf
#
_cell.length_a   1.000
_cell.length_b   1.000
_cell.length_c   1.000
_cell.angle_alpha   90.00
_cell.angle_beta   90.00
_cell.angle_gamma   90.00
#
_symmetry.space_group_name_H-M   'P 1'
#
loop_
_entity.id
_entity.type
_entity.pdbx_description
1 polymer ?
#
loop_
_entity_poly.entity_id
_entity_poly.type
_entity_poly.pdbx_seq_one_letter_code
_entity_poly.pdbx_strand_id
1 'polypeptide(L)'
;MKIKSIEFAHEITDPYMDNLDVFVENEDGYTYTIVVSAPGDLLDQMEQEKINFIMPSSPKIIVKKLTEQIVREAILAYAENDGYWLKLCQFGDDIDISVLNKLEAEHRKEWEGWEED
;
A
#
# COMPACT_ATOMS: atom_id res chain seq x y z
N MET A 1 5.52 -15.02 -2.06
CA MET A 1 4.94 -15.24 -0.71
C MET A 1 3.66 -16.06 -0.83
N LYS A 2 3.54 -17.06 -0.02
CA LYS A 2 2.33 -17.88 0.01
C LYS A 2 1.38 -17.36 1.08
N ILE A 3 0.14 -17.10 0.68
CA ILE A 3 -0.90 -16.55 1.54
C ILE A 3 -1.72 -17.70 2.13
N LYS A 4 -1.84 -17.71 3.47
CA LYS A 4 -2.61 -18.70 4.19
C LYS A 4 -4.08 -18.27 4.31
N SER A 5 -4.33 -17.02 4.67
CA SER A 5 -5.68 -16.51 4.85
C SER A 5 -5.78 -15.02 4.56
N ILE A 6 -6.97 -14.59 4.15
CA ILE A 6 -7.31 -13.19 3.92
C ILE A 6 -8.63 -12.95 4.65
N GLU A 7 -8.60 -12.05 5.65
CA GLU A 7 -9.80 -11.73 6.44
C GLU A 7 -10.12 -10.24 6.32
N PHE A 8 -11.39 -9.93 6.16
CA PHE A 8 -11.88 -8.55 6.08
C PHE A 8 -12.33 -8.09 7.45
N ALA A 9 -11.94 -6.86 7.82
CA ALA A 9 -12.28 -6.29 9.12
C ALA A 9 -13.80 -6.09 9.31
N HIS A 10 -14.49 -5.79 8.22
CA HIS A 10 -15.96 -5.61 8.24
C HIS A 10 -16.54 -5.92 6.86
N GLU A 11 -17.86 -5.96 6.78
CA GLU A 11 -18.54 -6.16 5.50
C GLU A 11 -18.41 -4.89 4.63
N ILE A 12 -18.38 -5.10 3.33
CA ILE A 12 -18.34 -3.99 2.36
C ILE A 12 -19.77 -3.46 2.22
N THR A 13 -19.95 -2.18 2.58
CA THR A 13 -21.28 -1.55 2.50
C THR A 13 -21.48 -0.80 1.19
N ASP A 14 -20.44 -0.10 0.69
CA ASP A 14 -20.49 0.61 -0.57
C ASP A 14 -19.22 0.30 -1.37
N PRO A 15 -19.31 -0.52 -2.43
CA PRO A 15 -18.14 -0.93 -3.20
C PRO A 15 -17.37 0.21 -3.86
N TYR A 16 -17.97 1.37 -4.05
CA TYR A 16 -17.35 2.49 -4.74
C TYR A 16 -16.81 3.57 -3.81
N MET A 17 -17.29 3.61 -2.57
CA MET A 17 -17.01 4.71 -1.64
C MET A 17 -16.32 4.24 -0.35
N ASP A 18 -16.22 2.95 -0.12
CA ASP A 18 -15.75 2.43 1.14
C ASP A 18 -14.24 2.20 1.16
N ASN A 19 -13.72 1.96 2.34
CA ASN A 19 -12.39 1.42 2.58
C ASN A 19 -12.50 0.36 3.67
N LEU A 20 -11.52 -0.51 3.74
CA LEU A 20 -11.49 -1.49 4.81
C LEU A 20 -10.06 -1.98 5.08
N ASP A 21 -9.86 -2.43 6.32
CA ASP A 21 -8.64 -3.13 6.69
C ASP A 21 -8.79 -4.60 6.30
N VAL A 22 -7.72 -5.13 5.72
CA VAL A 22 -7.66 -6.53 5.34
C VAL A 22 -6.47 -7.16 6.07
N PHE A 23 -6.71 -8.27 6.74
CA PHE A 23 -5.68 -9.01 7.46
C PHE A 23 -5.21 -10.18 6.59
N VAL A 24 -3.94 -10.15 6.23
CA VAL A 24 -3.33 -11.12 5.32
C VAL A 24 -2.30 -11.92 6.09
N GLU A 25 -2.58 -13.19 6.34
CA GLU A 25 -1.64 -14.09 7.00
C GLU A 25 -0.90 -14.93 5.98
N ASN A 26 0.44 -14.98 6.06
CA ASN A 26 1.24 -15.84 5.22
C ASN A 26 1.44 -17.21 5.86
N GLU A 27 2.03 -18.14 5.13
CA GLU A 27 2.26 -19.51 5.63
C GLU A 27 3.25 -19.56 6.81
N ASP A 28 4.09 -18.54 6.96
CA ASP A 28 5.04 -18.44 8.08
C ASP A 28 4.38 -17.93 9.37
N GLY A 29 3.10 -17.59 9.32
CA GLY A 29 2.34 -17.14 10.48
C GLY A 29 2.39 -15.64 10.73
N TYR A 30 3.00 -14.86 9.85
CA TYR A 30 3.01 -13.40 9.97
C TYR A 30 1.74 -12.79 9.38
N THR A 31 1.15 -11.82 10.07
CA THR A 31 -0.07 -11.14 9.62
C THR A 31 0.24 -9.70 9.22
N TYR A 32 -0.14 -9.34 8.00
CA TYR A 32 -0.05 -7.97 7.49
C TYR A 32 -1.43 -7.32 7.61
N THR A 33 -1.47 -6.06 8.04
CA THR A 33 -2.69 -5.25 8.04
C THR A 33 -2.60 -4.28 6.88
N ILE A 34 -3.47 -4.43 5.90
CA ILE A 34 -3.43 -3.67 4.65
C ILE A 34 -4.74 -2.90 4.49
N VAL A 35 -4.65 -1.61 4.21
CA VAL A 35 -5.82 -0.79 3.89
C VAL A 35 -6.12 -0.90 2.41
N VAL A 36 -7.37 -1.21 2.07
CA VAL A 36 -7.84 -1.27 0.69
C VAL A 36 -8.96 -0.25 0.52
N SER A 37 -8.85 0.59 -0.49
CA SER A 37 -9.80 1.69 -0.72
C SER A 37 -10.31 1.68 -2.16
N ALA A 38 -11.57 2.09 -2.34
CA ALA A 38 -12.09 2.45 -3.65
C ALA A 38 -11.77 3.91 -3.96
N PRO A 39 -11.69 4.32 -5.24
CA PRO A 39 -11.34 5.70 -5.59
C PRO A 39 -12.30 6.75 -5.01
N GLY A 40 -13.59 6.41 -4.85
CA GLY A 40 -14.57 7.32 -4.28
C GLY A 40 -14.28 7.71 -2.84
N ASP A 41 -13.70 6.81 -2.04
CA ASP A 41 -13.27 7.12 -0.68
C ASP A 41 -12.23 8.23 -0.68
N LEU A 42 -11.27 8.17 -1.60
CA LEU A 42 -10.21 9.18 -1.71
C LEU A 42 -10.76 10.53 -2.15
N LEU A 43 -11.69 10.54 -3.10
CA LEU A 43 -12.34 11.77 -3.55
C LEU A 43 -13.17 12.40 -2.44
N ASP A 44 -13.91 11.59 -1.71
CA ASP A 44 -14.73 12.05 -0.59
C ASP A 44 -13.85 12.66 0.52
N GLN A 45 -12.73 12.03 0.82
CA GLN A 45 -11.78 12.54 1.81
C GLN A 45 -11.27 13.92 1.40
N MET A 46 -10.90 14.11 0.13
CA MET A 46 -10.43 15.40 -0.35
C MET A 46 -11.52 16.48 -0.26
N GLU A 47 -12.76 16.13 -0.53
CA GLU A 47 -13.87 17.07 -0.43
C GLU A 47 -14.16 17.47 1.01
N GLN A 48 -14.17 16.51 1.93
CA GLN A 48 -14.45 16.77 3.34
C GLN A 48 -13.35 17.61 3.99
N GLU A 49 -12.10 17.33 3.69
CA GLU A 49 -10.96 18.05 4.23
C GLU A 49 -10.63 19.33 3.46
N LYS A 50 -11.31 19.57 2.35
CA LYS A 50 -11.10 20.73 1.47
C LYS A 50 -9.66 20.83 0.98
N ILE A 51 -9.10 19.70 0.56
CA ILE A 51 -7.75 19.60 0.00
C ILE A 51 -7.83 19.11 -1.44
N ASN A 52 -6.80 19.43 -2.21
CA ASN A 52 -6.76 19.07 -3.63
C ASN A 52 -5.92 17.82 -3.90
N PHE A 53 -5.23 17.32 -2.90
CA PHE A 53 -4.41 16.12 -2.99
C PHE A 53 -4.29 15.47 -1.61
N ILE A 54 -3.89 14.20 -1.60
CA ILE A 54 -3.71 13.44 -0.36
C ILE A 54 -2.23 13.15 -0.20
N MET A 55 -1.67 13.46 0.98
CA MET A 55 -0.32 13.09 1.31
C MET A 55 -0.24 11.59 1.58
N PRO A 56 0.79 10.90 1.08
CA PRO A 56 0.95 9.47 1.36
C PRO A 56 1.37 9.26 2.81
N SER A 57 0.42 8.92 3.66
CA SER A 57 0.70 8.63 5.08
C SER A 57 0.94 7.14 5.28
N SER A 58 0.03 6.30 4.82
CA SER A 58 0.16 4.85 4.83
C SER A 58 -0.11 4.34 3.44
N PRO A 59 0.84 3.63 2.81
CA PRO A 59 0.57 3.02 1.52
C PRO A 59 -0.65 2.13 1.60
N LYS A 60 -1.54 2.23 0.63
CA LYS A 60 -2.76 1.44 0.59
C LYS A 60 -2.98 0.87 -0.80
N ILE A 61 -3.75 -0.19 -0.86
CA ILE A 61 -4.14 -0.79 -2.13
C ILE A 61 -5.39 -0.07 -2.62
N ILE A 62 -5.35 0.42 -3.84
CA ILE A 62 -6.51 1.07 -4.45
C ILE A 62 -7.07 0.13 -5.50
N VAL A 63 -8.33 -0.24 -5.32
CA VAL A 63 -9.04 -1.12 -6.23
C VAL A 63 -10.14 -0.35 -6.93
N LYS A 64 -10.49 -0.80 -8.14
CA LYS A 64 -11.53 -0.15 -8.93
C LYS A 64 -12.89 -0.21 -8.24
N LYS A 65 -13.15 -1.31 -7.56
CA LYS A 65 -14.40 -1.59 -6.87
C LYS A 65 -14.12 -2.54 -5.73
N LEU A 66 -14.67 -2.27 -4.55
CA LEU A 66 -14.50 -3.15 -3.40
C LEU A 66 -15.47 -4.32 -3.49
N THR A 67 -14.96 -5.46 -3.93
CA THR A 67 -15.64 -6.76 -3.85
C THR A 67 -14.65 -7.74 -3.27
N GLU A 68 -15.15 -8.81 -2.63
CA GLU A 68 -14.26 -9.83 -2.08
C GLU A 68 -13.31 -10.38 -3.15
N GLN A 69 -13.83 -10.63 -4.35
CA GLN A 69 -13.04 -11.20 -5.44
C GLN A 69 -11.91 -10.25 -5.85
N ILE A 70 -12.21 -8.98 -6.08
CA ILE A 70 -11.20 -8.00 -6.51
C ILE A 70 -10.16 -7.77 -5.44
N VAL A 71 -10.57 -7.68 -4.18
CA VAL A 71 -9.64 -7.52 -3.06
C VAL A 71 -8.70 -8.72 -2.97
N ARG A 72 -9.22 -9.95 -3.09
CA ARG A 72 -8.39 -11.17 -3.06
C ARG A 72 -7.42 -11.21 -4.24
N GLU A 73 -7.86 -10.85 -5.43
CA GLU A 73 -6.98 -10.76 -6.60
C GLU A 73 -5.85 -9.76 -6.38
N ALA A 74 -6.17 -8.58 -5.82
CA ALA A 74 -5.17 -7.55 -5.54
C ALA A 74 -4.15 -8.03 -4.50
N ILE A 75 -4.60 -8.65 -3.42
CA ILE A 75 -3.71 -9.19 -2.39
C ILE A 75 -2.76 -10.24 -2.98
N LEU A 76 -3.27 -11.14 -3.80
CA LEU A 76 -2.43 -12.18 -4.42
C LEU A 76 -1.40 -11.56 -5.36
N ALA A 77 -1.77 -10.53 -6.11
CA ALA A 77 -0.82 -9.80 -6.97
C ALA A 77 0.26 -9.11 -6.14
N TYR A 78 -0.12 -8.48 -5.03
CA TYR A 78 0.82 -7.81 -4.12
C TYR A 78 1.71 -8.80 -3.37
N ALA A 79 1.30 -10.07 -3.29
CA ALA A 79 2.10 -11.13 -2.65
C ALA A 79 3.23 -11.67 -3.53
N GLU A 80 3.24 -11.34 -4.82
CA GLU A 80 4.29 -11.76 -5.74
C GLU A 80 5.64 -11.16 -5.35
N ASN A 81 6.73 -11.72 -5.85
CA ASN A 81 8.09 -11.29 -5.55
C ASN A 81 8.38 -11.26 -4.03
N ASP A 82 8.02 -12.36 -3.37
CA ASP A 82 8.16 -12.52 -1.92
C ASP A 82 7.41 -11.44 -1.12
N GLY A 83 6.27 -11.01 -1.65
CA GLY A 83 5.42 -10.05 -0.96
C GLY A 83 5.98 -8.64 -0.91
N TYR A 84 6.78 -8.25 -1.88
CA TYR A 84 7.42 -6.93 -1.92
C TYR A 84 6.43 -5.79 -1.66
N TRP A 85 5.31 -5.77 -2.37
CA TRP A 85 4.32 -4.70 -2.22
C TRP A 85 3.55 -4.77 -0.92
N LEU A 86 3.26 -5.99 -0.42
CA LEU A 86 2.63 -6.14 0.89
C LEU A 86 3.54 -5.63 2.00
N LYS A 87 4.82 -5.94 1.92
CA LYS A 87 5.81 -5.49 2.89
C LYS A 87 5.95 -3.96 2.86
N LEU A 88 5.93 -3.35 1.67
CA LEU A 88 5.94 -1.90 1.56
C LEU A 88 4.70 -1.27 2.18
N CYS A 89 3.52 -1.84 1.96
CA CYS A 89 2.29 -1.35 2.56
C CYS A 89 2.32 -1.43 4.08
N GLN A 90 2.90 -2.50 4.62
CA GLN A 90 2.98 -2.70 6.07
C GLN A 90 4.03 -1.80 6.72
N PHE A 91 5.20 -1.66 6.10
CA PHE A 91 6.36 -1.03 6.74
C PHE A 91 6.75 0.32 6.14
N GLY A 92 6.05 0.80 5.11
CA GLY A 92 6.40 2.03 4.42
C GLY A 92 6.36 3.29 5.28
N ASP A 93 5.59 3.29 6.36
CA ASP A 93 5.46 4.41 7.28
C ASP A 93 6.65 4.54 8.23
N ASP A 94 7.42 3.50 8.39
CA ASP A 94 8.48 3.43 9.40
C ASP A 94 9.83 3.90 8.89
N ILE A 95 9.88 4.47 7.69
CA ILE A 95 11.13 4.93 7.09
C ILE A 95 11.48 6.32 7.63
N ASP A 96 12.61 6.40 8.33
CA ASP A 96 13.14 7.66 8.83
C ASP A 96 13.70 8.50 7.67
N ILE A 97 13.55 9.82 7.75
CA ILE A 97 14.07 10.73 6.74
C ILE A 97 15.59 10.60 6.55
N SER A 98 16.30 10.22 7.60
CA SER A 98 17.74 10.02 7.51
C SER A 98 18.12 8.90 6.53
N VAL A 99 17.31 7.85 6.45
CA VAL A 99 17.49 6.74 5.50
C VAL A 99 17.30 7.25 4.07
N LEU A 100 16.25 8.04 3.85
CA LEU A 100 15.97 8.60 2.54
C LEU A 100 17.08 9.56 2.09
N ASN A 101 17.58 10.39 3.01
CA ASN A 101 18.69 11.31 2.71
C ASN A 101 19.96 10.55 2.35
N LYS A 102 20.21 9.42 3.02
CA LYS A 102 21.36 8.59 2.71
C LYS A 102 21.25 7.97 1.31
N LEU A 103 20.07 7.48 0.97
CA LEU A 103 19.81 6.92 -0.36
C LEU A 103 19.98 7.99 -1.45
N GLU A 104 19.50 9.20 -1.18
CA GLU A 104 19.67 10.32 -2.11
C GLU A 104 21.16 10.64 -2.33
N ALA A 105 21.94 10.66 -1.25
CA ALA A 105 23.37 10.93 -1.36
C ALA A 105 24.11 9.86 -2.17
N GLU A 106 23.75 8.58 -1.97
CA GLU A 106 24.32 7.48 -2.75
C GLU A 106 23.92 7.58 -4.22
N HIS A 107 22.67 7.94 -4.50
CA HIS A 107 22.18 8.12 -5.86
C HIS A 107 22.88 9.28 -6.58
N ARG A 108 23.16 10.37 -5.87
CA ARG A 108 23.92 11.50 -6.44
C ARG A 108 25.33 11.10 -6.83
N LYS A 109 25.98 10.28 -6.01
CA LYS A 109 27.32 9.80 -6.34
C LYS A 109 27.35 9.01 -7.63
N GLU A 110 26.35 8.16 -7.85
CA GLU A 110 26.22 7.42 -9.10
C GLU A 110 26.01 8.36 -10.29
N TRP A 111 25.18 9.38 -10.13
CA TRP A 111 24.94 10.38 -11.17
C TRP A 111 26.18 11.19 -11.48
N GLU A 112 26.93 11.62 -10.48
CA GLU A 112 28.17 12.38 -10.68
C GLU A 112 29.22 11.54 -11.41
N GLY A 113 29.32 10.26 -11.12
CA GLY A 113 30.20 9.36 -11.84
C GLY A 113 29.84 9.19 -13.30
N TRP A 114 28.56 9.37 -13.63
CA TRP A 114 28.10 9.29 -15.02
C TRP A 114 28.36 10.55 -15.81
N GLU A 115 28.42 11.71 -15.17
CA GLU A 115 28.67 13.00 -15.82
C GLU A 115 30.14 13.26 -16.10
N GLU A 116 31.03 12.54 -15.44
CA GLU A 116 32.51 12.73 -15.65
C GLU A 116 33.05 12.09 -16.92
N ASP A 117 32.22 11.39 -17.64
CA ASP A 117 32.60 10.84 -18.95
C ASP A 117 32.28 11.86 -20.06
#